data_1233ae8a010ba35592ea0cfe20a02eab
#
_entry.id   1233ae8a010ba35592ea0cfe20a02eab
#
_cell.length_a   1.000
_cell.length_b   1.000
_cell.length_c   1.000
_cell.angle_alpha   90.00
_cell.angle_beta   90.00
_cell.angle_gamma   90.00
#
_symmetry.space_group_name_H-M   'P 1'
#
loop_
_entity.id
_entity.type
_entity.pdbx_description
1 polymer ?
#
loop_
_entity_poly.entity_id
_entity_poly.type
_entity_poly.pdbx_seq_one_letter_code
_entity_poly.pdbx_strand_id
1 'polypeptide(L)'
;IIKSEFPIVNCQLSIVNSLQKLESKWKQIGESTSNHLKIISFCIDEADDHIFLTINCDTDEAMGMNMVTIAAQAIGEWLQSNIEGLEFVTVAGNVDSDKKPSKRTHDLGRGYEVIAEAELSEDVIREVLKSDSESLTKTAHAKLDVGSKLAGALGSNLHATNIISALYLATGQDSAHVVEGSLTDTTIDTSAKADSQQSTINIRVRCPAILIGVRGGGTQLPAQKQCLDLILKSIVDCRLSKARQLAEIVGAAVLAGEISLLAAQATHTLAKAHGKLGR
;
A
#
# COMPACT_ATOMS: atom_id res chain seq x y z
N ILE A 1 -8.18 -2.55 -4.45
CA ILE A 1 -8.01 -3.59 -5.48
C ILE A 1 -6.88 -4.50 -5.05
N ILE A 2 -7.13 -5.81 -4.99
CA ILE A 2 -6.15 -6.82 -4.61
C ILE A 2 -5.76 -7.60 -5.85
N LYS A 3 -4.45 -7.90 -5.97
CA LYS A 3 -3.91 -8.73 -7.05
C LYS A 3 -3.65 -10.14 -6.53
N SER A 4 -3.99 -11.14 -7.31
CA SER A 4 -3.61 -12.52 -7.11
C SER A 4 -3.09 -13.12 -8.41
N GLU A 5 -2.13 -14.00 -8.31
CA GLU A 5 -1.43 -14.61 -9.43
C GLU A 5 -1.35 -16.12 -9.27
N PHE A 6 -1.36 -16.83 -10.37
CA PHE A 6 -1.05 -18.26 -10.38
C PHE A 6 -0.21 -18.61 -11.62
N PRO A 7 0.82 -19.43 -11.45
CA PRO A 7 1.65 -19.87 -12.57
C PRO A 7 0.96 -20.98 -13.36
N ILE A 8 1.17 -20.96 -14.67
CA ILE A 8 0.69 -21.97 -15.61
C ILE A 8 1.89 -22.47 -16.41
N VAL A 9 2.08 -23.78 -16.44
CA VAL A 9 3.16 -24.42 -17.19
C VAL A 9 2.74 -24.68 -18.66
N ASN A 10 3.72 -24.78 -19.55
CA ASN A 10 3.57 -24.90 -21.01
C ASN A 10 3.19 -23.60 -21.72
N CYS A 11 4.11 -22.65 -21.67
CA CYS A 11 4.01 -21.33 -22.30
C CYS A 11 4.00 -21.46 -23.84
N GLN A 12 2.81 -21.74 -24.39
CA GLN A 12 2.56 -21.69 -25.85
C GLN A 12 1.65 -20.51 -26.13
N LEU A 13 1.91 -19.79 -27.20
CA LEU A 13 1.07 -18.68 -27.67
C LEU A 13 -0.43 -19.06 -27.79
N SER A 14 -0.73 -20.33 -28.04
CA SER A 14 -2.08 -20.89 -28.07
C SER A 14 -2.79 -20.82 -26.72
N ILE A 15 -2.06 -21.01 -25.61
CA ILE A 15 -2.61 -20.93 -24.24
C ILE A 15 -2.96 -19.49 -23.89
N VAL A 16 -2.05 -18.54 -24.16
CA VAL A 16 -2.30 -17.09 -23.92
C VAL A 16 -3.52 -16.62 -24.71
N ASN A 17 -3.63 -16.99 -26.00
CA ASN A 17 -4.78 -16.67 -26.80
C ASN A 17 -6.09 -17.29 -26.25
N SER A 18 -6.01 -18.50 -25.70
CA SER A 18 -7.16 -19.18 -25.09
C SER A 18 -7.59 -18.49 -23.78
N LEU A 19 -6.64 -18.04 -22.96
CA LEU A 19 -6.91 -17.26 -21.73
C LEU A 19 -7.67 -15.97 -22.05
N GLN A 20 -7.24 -15.24 -23.08
CA GLN A 20 -7.93 -14.02 -23.54
C GLN A 20 -9.32 -14.31 -24.11
N LYS A 21 -9.43 -15.35 -24.93
CA LYS A 21 -10.70 -15.73 -25.54
C LYS A 21 -11.76 -16.20 -24.55
N LEU A 22 -11.33 -16.79 -23.44
CA LEU A 22 -12.19 -17.33 -22.39
C LEU A 22 -12.35 -16.36 -21.21
N GLU A 23 -11.89 -15.10 -21.35
CA GLU A 23 -11.90 -14.09 -20.30
C GLU A 23 -13.24 -14.00 -19.55
N SER A 24 -14.34 -13.83 -20.28
CA SER A 24 -15.66 -13.69 -19.65
C SER A 24 -16.07 -14.90 -18.83
N LYS A 25 -15.65 -16.10 -19.23
CA LYS A 25 -16.01 -17.35 -18.54
C LYS A 25 -15.22 -17.52 -17.26
N TRP A 26 -13.89 -17.44 -17.32
CA TRP A 26 -13.09 -17.63 -16.11
C TRP A 26 -13.28 -16.48 -15.11
N LYS A 27 -13.56 -15.24 -15.56
CA LYS A 27 -13.98 -14.15 -14.66
C LYS A 27 -15.28 -14.50 -13.93
N GLN A 28 -16.28 -15.00 -14.63
CA GLN A 28 -17.55 -15.44 -14.03
C GLN A 28 -17.32 -16.55 -12.99
N ILE A 29 -16.43 -17.51 -13.25
CA ILE A 29 -16.08 -18.57 -12.30
C ILE A 29 -15.48 -17.95 -11.02
N GLY A 30 -14.49 -17.07 -11.15
CA GLY A 30 -13.90 -16.40 -9.98
C GLY A 30 -14.90 -15.56 -9.19
N GLU A 31 -15.71 -14.75 -9.88
CA GLU A 31 -16.71 -13.90 -9.24
C GLU A 31 -17.84 -14.69 -8.58
N SER A 32 -18.16 -15.89 -9.07
CA SER A 32 -19.19 -16.76 -8.46
C SER A 32 -18.81 -17.28 -7.07
N THR A 33 -17.53 -17.19 -6.69
CA THR A 33 -17.06 -17.65 -5.37
C THR A 33 -17.43 -16.70 -4.22
N SER A 34 -17.80 -15.45 -4.52
CA SER A 34 -18.18 -14.47 -3.51
C SER A 34 -19.06 -13.36 -4.08
N ASN A 35 -20.07 -12.94 -3.31
CA ASN A 35 -20.93 -11.81 -3.67
C ASN A 35 -20.23 -10.44 -3.52
N HIS A 36 -19.02 -10.41 -2.96
CA HIS A 36 -18.23 -9.20 -2.69
C HIS A 36 -16.99 -9.08 -3.57
N LEU A 37 -16.81 -10.01 -4.52
CA LEU A 37 -15.66 -10.02 -5.42
C LEU A 37 -16.06 -9.59 -6.82
N LYS A 38 -15.31 -8.63 -7.37
CA LYS A 38 -15.35 -8.31 -8.81
C LYS A 38 -13.94 -8.28 -9.38
N ILE A 39 -13.74 -8.94 -10.51
CA ILE A 39 -12.47 -8.92 -11.24
C ILE A 39 -12.48 -7.72 -12.17
N ILE A 40 -11.71 -6.69 -11.82
CA ILE A 40 -11.67 -5.41 -12.54
C ILE A 40 -10.82 -5.50 -13.81
N SER A 41 -9.63 -6.11 -13.68
CA SER A 41 -8.69 -6.26 -14.77
C SER A 41 -7.79 -7.47 -14.54
N PHE A 42 -7.01 -7.81 -15.55
CA PHE A 42 -5.98 -8.84 -15.45
C PHE A 42 -4.76 -8.48 -16.30
N CYS A 43 -3.64 -9.09 -16.01
CA CYS A 43 -2.49 -9.12 -16.91
C CYS A 43 -1.89 -10.53 -16.99
N ILE A 44 -1.15 -10.78 -18.05
CA ILE A 44 -0.46 -12.05 -18.28
C ILE A 44 1.01 -11.71 -18.42
N ASP A 45 1.83 -12.30 -17.56
CA ASP A 45 3.29 -12.26 -17.63
C ASP A 45 3.80 -13.65 -18.01
N GLU A 46 4.81 -13.72 -18.88
CA GLU A 46 5.42 -14.98 -19.33
C GLU A 46 6.89 -14.99 -18.90
N ALA A 47 7.34 -16.08 -18.30
CA ALA A 47 8.73 -16.27 -17.91
C ALA A 47 9.08 -17.76 -18.00
N ASP A 48 10.12 -18.08 -18.72
CA ASP A 48 10.54 -19.46 -19.01
C ASP A 48 9.38 -20.27 -19.62
N ASP A 49 8.98 -21.36 -19.00
CA ASP A 49 7.87 -22.22 -19.38
C ASP A 49 6.59 -21.94 -18.57
N HIS A 50 6.54 -20.82 -17.84
CA HIS A 50 5.42 -20.46 -16.97
C HIS A 50 4.65 -19.25 -17.49
N ILE A 51 3.34 -19.29 -17.28
CA ILE A 51 2.42 -18.16 -17.48
C ILE A 51 1.88 -17.74 -16.13
N PHE A 52 1.97 -16.45 -15.81
CA PHE A 52 1.42 -15.84 -14.62
C PHE A 52 0.19 -15.02 -14.99
N LEU A 53 -0.98 -15.49 -14.60
CA LEU A 53 -2.23 -14.75 -14.77
C LEU A 53 -2.51 -13.95 -13.50
N THR A 54 -2.26 -12.65 -13.53
CA THR A 54 -2.57 -11.73 -12.44
C THR A 54 -3.98 -11.19 -12.59
N ILE A 55 -4.81 -11.33 -11.56
CA ILE A 55 -6.14 -10.73 -11.49
C ILE A 55 -6.17 -9.57 -10.49
N ASN A 56 -6.76 -8.45 -10.89
CA ASN A 56 -7.01 -7.31 -10.01
C ASN A 56 -8.48 -7.33 -9.60
N CYS A 57 -8.73 -7.36 -8.31
CA CYS A 57 -10.07 -7.53 -7.77
C CYS A 57 -10.49 -6.35 -6.90
N ASP A 58 -11.76 -5.97 -7.00
CA ASP A 58 -12.46 -5.22 -5.97
C ASP A 58 -13.05 -6.22 -4.98
N THR A 59 -12.79 -6.02 -3.70
CA THR A 59 -13.18 -6.89 -2.59
C THR A 59 -14.09 -6.18 -1.59
N ASP A 60 -14.74 -5.10 -2.03
CA ASP A 60 -15.65 -4.27 -1.23
C ASP A 60 -14.95 -3.72 0.03
N GLU A 61 -15.52 -3.89 1.17
CA GLU A 61 -15.01 -3.40 2.47
C GLU A 61 -13.97 -4.33 3.13
N ALA A 62 -13.65 -5.47 2.49
CA ALA A 62 -12.65 -6.41 2.99
C ALA A 62 -11.27 -6.17 2.36
N MET A 63 -10.18 -6.45 3.08
CA MET A 63 -8.85 -6.54 2.47
C MET A 63 -8.80 -7.64 1.41
N GLY A 64 -9.49 -8.75 1.62
CA GLY A 64 -9.94 -9.70 0.60
C GLY A 64 -8.98 -10.79 0.19
N MET A 65 -7.77 -10.94 0.78
CA MET A 65 -6.78 -11.94 0.35
C MET A 65 -7.34 -13.36 0.28
N ASN A 66 -8.06 -13.82 1.31
CA ASN A 66 -8.66 -15.16 1.30
C ASN A 66 -9.69 -15.31 0.17
N MET A 67 -10.50 -14.28 -0.04
CA MET A 67 -11.52 -14.25 -1.10
C MET A 67 -10.88 -14.38 -2.48
N VAL A 68 -9.83 -13.60 -2.75
CA VAL A 68 -9.09 -13.63 -4.01
C VAL A 68 -8.36 -14.98 -4.20
N THR A 69 -7.81 -15.56 -3.13
CA THR A 69 -7.17 -16.89 -3.19
C THR A 69 -8.17 -17.96 -3.60
N ILE A 70 -9.37 -17.96 -3.01
CA ILE A 70 -10.44 -18.91 -3.36
C ILE A 70 -10.86 -18.73 -4.84
N ALA A 71 -11.02 -17.49 -5.29
CA ALA A 71 -11.37 -17.20 -6.67
C ALA A 71 -10.27 -17.64 -7.64
N ALA A 72 -9.01 -17.35 -7.33
CA ALA A 72 -7.87 -17.76 -8.17
C ALA A 72 -7.75 -19.28 -8.27
N GLN A 73 -7.99 -20.01 -7.18
CA GLN A 73 -8.03 -21.47 -7.19
C GLN A 73 -9.13 -21.98 -8.13
N ALA A 74 -10.35 -21.48 -7.99
CA ALA A 74 -11.48 -21.88 -8.84
C ALA A 74 -11.21 -21.59 -10.32
N ILE A 75 -10.61 -20.44 -10.63
CA ILE A 75 -10.20 -20.07 -11.98
C ILE A 75 -9.15 -21.05 -12.51
N GLY A 76 -8.10 -21.34 -11.74
CA GLY A 76 -7.01 -22.22 -12.15
C GLY A 76 -7.49 -23.64 -12.46
N GLU A 77 -8.31 -24.22 -11.59
CA GLU A 77 -8.93 -25.55 -11.80
C GLU A 77 -9.84 -25.59 -13.03
N TRP A 78 -10.63 -24.53 -13.23
CA TRP A 78 -11.48 -24.43 -14.41
C TRP A 78 -10.66 -24.30 -15.70
N LEU A 79 -9.62 -23.48 -15.71
CA LEU A 79 -8.73 -23.30 -16.86
C LEU A 79 -8.02 -24.60 -17.23
N GLN A 80 -7.48 -25.32 -16.27
CA GLN A 80 -6.86 -26.63 -16.48
C GLN A 80 -7.83 -27.63 -17.12
N SER A 81 -9.09 -27.59 -16.73
CA SER A 81 -10.12 -28.49 -17.28
C SER A 81 -10.64 -28.11 -18.67
N ASN A 82 -10.38 -26.87 -19.13
CA ASN A 82 -10.97 -26.32 -20.36
C ASN A 82 -9.95 -25.89 -21.43
N ILE A 83 -8.65 -25.90 -21.08
CA ILE A 83 -7.58 -25.57 -22.02
C ILE A 83 -6.63 -26.77 -22.11
N GLU A 84 -6.55 -27.38 -23.28
CA GLU A 84 -5.66 -28.51 -23.54
C GLU A 84 -4.18 -28.10 -23.38
N GLY A 85 -3.41 -28.91 -22.67
CA GLY A 85 -1.98 -28.69 -22.43
C GLY A 85 -1.68 -27.63 -21.34
N LEU A 86 -2.69 -27.13 -20.64
CA LEU A 86 -2.50 -26.24 -19.51
C LEU A 86 -2.44 -27.06 -18.22
N GLU A 87 -1.39 -26.85 -17.42
CA GLU A 87 -1.25 -27.36 -16.08
C GLU A 87 -1.37 -26.21 -15.08
N PHE A 88 -2.30 -26.29 -14.15
CA PHE A 88 -2.43 -25.33 -13.06
C PHE A 88 -1.48 -25.71 -11.91
N VAL A 89 -0.40 -24.94 -11.74
CA VAL A 89 0.65 -25.24 -10.76
C VAL A 89 0.22 -24.84 -9.34
N THR A 90 -0.19 -23.60 -9.15
CA THR A 90 -0.58 -23.08 -7.83
C THR A 90 -1.21 -21.69 -7.91
N VAL A 91 -1.86 -21.27 -6.85
CA VAL A 91 -2.18 -19.85 -6.58
C VAL A 91 -0.96 -19.14 -5.98
N ALA A 92 -0.96 -17.82 -6.01
CA ALA A 92 0.09 -16.98 -5.41
C ALA A 92 1.51 -17.27 -5.95
N GLY A 93 1.72 -16.95 -7.22
CA GLY A 93 2.98 -17.20 -7.94
C GLY A 93 4.17 -16.32 -7.53
N ASN A 94 4.08 -15.56 -6.44
CA ASN A 94 5.05 -14.57 -5.95
C ASN A 94 5.32 -13.37 -6.88
N VAL A 95 4.67 -13.27 -8.02
CA VAL A 95 4.74 -12.07 -8.87
C VAL A 95 3.95 -10.92 -8.22
N ASP A 96 2.90 -11.24 -7.47
CA ASP A 96 2.16 -10.31 -6.61
C ASP A 96 2.95 -9.85 -5.37
N SER A 97 4.07 -10.52 -5.10
CA SER A 97 5.00 -10.22 -3.98
C SER A 97 4.31 -10.11 -2.62
N ASP A 98 3.34 -10.99 -2.35
CA ASP A 98 2.63 -10.99 -1.07
C ASP A 98 3.59 -11.07 0.12
N LYS A 99 3.52 -10.07 1.01
CA LYS A 99 4.34 -9.94 2.23
C LYS A 99 5.86 -9.94 1.96
N LYS A 100 6.24 -9.40 0.81
CA LYS A 100 7.65 -9.24 0.40
C LYS A 100 7.86 -7.84 -0.19
N PRO A 101 9.00 -7.19 0.09
CA PRO A 101 9.34 -5.95 -0.58
C PRO A 101 9.69 -6.22 -2.04
N SER A 102 9.06 -5.53 -2.98
CA SER A 102 9.38 -5.67 -4.39
C SER A 102 9.25 -4.35 -5.15
N LYS A 103 10.06 -4.22 -6.19
CA LYS A 103 9.96 -3.07 -7.10
C LYS A 103 8.61 -3.05 -7.81
N ARG A 104 8.07 -4.21 -8.18
CA ARG A 104 6.73 -4.33 -8.82
C ARG A 104 5.64 -3.72 -7.94
N THR A 105 5.62 -4.07 -6.66
CA THR A 105 4.63 -3.51 -5.71
C THR A 105 4.86 -2.02 -5.47
N HIS A 106 6.11 -1.57 -5.40
CA HIS A 106 6.41 -0.16 -5.27
C HIS A 106 5.92 0.66 -6.47
N ASP A 107 6.14 0.16 -7.70
CA ASP A 107 5.81 0.88 -8.92
C ASP A 107 4.30 0.82 -9.26
N LEU A 108 3.70 -0.36 -9.14
CA LEU A 108 2.33 -0.63 -9.60
C LEU A 108 1.29 -0.52 -8.48
N GLY A 109 1.72 -0.48 -7.23
CA GLY A 109 0.85 -0.50 -6.08
C GLY A 109 0.20 -1.86 -5.79
N ARG A 110 -0.42 -1.97 -4.60
CA ARG A 110 -1.22 -3.13 -4.18
C ARG A 110 -2.19 -2.72 -3.08
N GLY A 111 -3.47 -3.09 -3.19
CA GLY A 111 -4.51 -2.59 -2.30
C GLY A 111 -4.83 -1.13 -2.61
N TYR A 112 -4.73 -0.25 -1.63
CA TYR A 112 -4.92 1.19 -1.83
C TYR A 112 -3.58 1.89 -2.04
N GLU A 113 -3.50 2.73 -3.08
CA GLU A 113 -2.49 3.75 -3.18
C GLU A 113 -3.03 5.03 -2.55
N VAL A 114 -2.28 5.58 -1.60
CA VAL A 114 -2.65 6.81 -0.90
C VAL A 114 -1.56 7.84 -1.06
N ILE A 115 -1.97 9.05 -1.43
CA ILE A 115 -1.12 10.22 -1.47
C ILE A 115 -1.66 11.20 -0.44
N ALA A 116 -0.81 11.62 0.50
CA ALA A 116 -1.12 12.67 1.46
C ALA A 116 -0.09 13.79 1.36
N GLU A 117 -0.56 15.03 1.42
CA GLU A 117 0.26 16.23 1.25
C GLU A 117 -0.05 17.27 2.33
N ALA A 118 0.96 18.03 2.73
CA ALA A 118 0.80 19.17 3.61
C ALA A 118 1.70 20.32 3.15
N GLU A 119 1.11 21.51 3.03
CA GLU A 119 1.84 22.77 2.83
C GLU A 119 2.13 23.39 4.21
N LEU A 120 3.41 23.57 4.53
CA LEU A 120 3.87 24.13 5.79
C LEU A 120 4.40 25.55 5.58
N SER A 121 3.81 26.53 6.28
CA SER A 121 4.32 27.88 6.31
C SER A 121 5.54 27.99 7.23
N GLU A 122 6.39 28.99 7.02
CA GLU A 122 7.54 29.29 7.88
C GLU A 122 7.14 29.44 9.34
N ASP A 123 5.95 30.02 9.63
CA ASP A 123 5.46 30.17 10.99
C ASP A 123 5.15 28.81 11.64
N VAL A 124 4.53 27.89 10.91
CA VAL A 124 4.29 26.52 11.41
C VAL A 124 5.60 25.79 11.64
N ILE A 125 6.55 25.90 10.71
CA ILE A 125 7.87 25.27 10.82
C ILE A 125 8.59 25.79 12.06
N ARG A 126 8.61 27.11 12.27
CA ARG A 126 9.29 27.72 13.40
C ARG A 126 8.58 27.48 14.74
N GLU A 127 7.25 27.67 14.78
CA GLU A 127 6.52 27.67 16.05
C GLU A 127 6.07 26.28 16.50
N VAL A 128 5.72 25.40 15.57
CA VAL A 128 5.27 24.04 15.90
C VAL A 128 6.42 23.06 15.81
N LEU A 129 7.13 23.03 14.67
CA LEU A 129 8.20 22.07 14.43
C LEU A 129 9.54 22.49 15.06
N LYS A 130 9.66 23.73 15.52
CA LYS A 130 10.88 24.28 16.15
C LYS A 130 12.12 24.19 15.27
N SER A 131 11.93 24.28 13.95
CA SER A 131 12.94 24.14 12.90
C SER A 131 12.88 25.32 11.95
N ASP A 132 13.58 25.24 10.86
CA ASP A 132 13.55 26.15 9.72
C ASP A 132 13.52 25.37 8.42
N SER A 133 13.10 26.03 7.33
CA SER A 133 12.93 25.42 6.01
C SER A 133 14.22 24.85 5.44
N GLU A 134 15.35 25.54 5.64
CA GLU A 134 16.66 25.10 5.14
C GLU A 134 17.10 23.81 5.84
N SER A 135 17.00 23.74 7.17
CA SER A 135 17.36 22.56 7.98
C SER A 135 16.49 21.35 7.61
N LEU A 136 15.18 21.54 7.43
CA LEU A 136 14.27 20.48 7.01
C LEU A 136 14.64 19.93 5.63
N THR A 137 14.81 20.83 4.64
CA THR A 137 15.13 20.44 3.26
C THR A 137 16.49 19.75 3.17
N LYS A 138 17.50 20.28 3.85
CA LYS A 138 18.84 19.67 3.90
C LYS A 138 18.83 18.27 4.53
N THR A 139 18.08 18.11 5.60
CA THR A 139 17.95 16.81 6.30
C THR A 139 17.20 15.81 5.43
N ALA A 140 16.12 16.22 4.79
CA ALA A 140 15.36 15.39 3.86
C ALA A 140 16.22 14.95 2.69
N HIS A 141 16.89 15.87 2.02
CA HIS A 141 17.78 15.55 0.90
C HIS A 141 18.86 14.54 1.30
N ALA A 142 19.53 14.75 2.43
CA ALA A 142 20.59 13.86 2.90
C ALA A 142 20.08 12.45 3.17
N LYS A 143 18.86 12.31 3.71
CA LYS A 143 18.30 11.01 4.13
C LYS A 143 17.51 10.33 3.02
N LEU A 144 16.56 11.04 2.42
CA LEU A 144 15.60 10.47 1.48
C LEU A 144 16.22 10.31 0.09
N ASP A 145 16.92 11.34 -0.42
CA ASP A 145 17.49 11.28 -1.77
C ASP A 145 18.86 10.58 -1.79
N VAL A 146 19.74 10.91 -0.84
CA VAL A 146 21.12 10.38 -0.85
C VAL A 146 21.21 9.07 -0.09
N GLY A 147 20.78 9.05 1.17
CA GLY A 147 20.92 7.89 2.06
C GLY A 147 20.12 6.69 1.59
N SER A 148 18.84 6.88 1.27
CA SER A 148 17.96 5.81 0.77
C SER A 148 18.46 5.23 -0.54
N LYS A 149 18.92 6.08 -1.47
CA LYS A 149 19.51 5.66 -2.74
C LYS A 149 20.80 4.87 -2.55
N LEU A 150 21.68 5.32 -1.65
CA LEU A 150 22.93 4.62 -1.32
C LEU A 150 22.67 3.24 -0.71
N ALA A 151 21.60 3.13 0.13
CA ALA A 151 21.18 1.87 0.73
C ALA A 151 20.48 0.93 -0.25
N GLY A 152 20.06 1.39 -1.44
CA GLY A 152 19.23 0.62 -2.37
C GLY A 152 17.82 0.38 -1.84
N ALA A 153 17.28 1.28 -1.01
CA ALA A 153 15.95 1.18 -0.46
C ALA A 153 14.89 1.24 -1.58
N LEU A 154 13.86 0.40 -1.49
CA LEU A 154 12.73 0.42 -2.43
C LEU A 154 11.71 1.51 -2.10
N GLY A 155 11.64 1.92 -0.84
CA GLY A 155 10.84 3.06 -0.39
C GLY A 155 11.76 4.09 0.28
N SER A 156 11.57 5.37 -0.03
CA SER A 156 12.36 6.48 0.53
C SER A 156 11.55 7.20 1.60
N ASN A 157 11.57 6.72 2.83
CA ASN A 157 10.86 7.30 3.97
C ASN A 157 11.71 7.29 5.23
N LEU A 158 11.20 7.90 6.31
CA LEU A 158 11.90 7.98 7.58
C LEU A 158 11.48 6.84 8.53
N HIS A 159 10.16 6.66 8.74
CA HIS A 159 9.64 5.63 9.62
C HIS A 159 8.16 5.25 9.34
N ALA A 160 7.72 5.36 8.11
CA ALA A 160 6.35 5.01 7.70
C ALA A 160 5.89 3.66 8.27
N THR A 161 6.78 2.67 8.30
CA THR A 161 6.56 1.33 8.86
C THR A 161 6.07 1.35 10.30
N ASN A 162 6.58 2.24 11.15
CA ASN A 162 6.17 2.33 12.57
C ASN A 162 4.71 2.74 12.69
N ILE A 163 4.28 3.71 11.90
CA ILE A 163 2.91 4.23 11.91
C ILE A 163 1.94 3.17 11.36
N ILE A 164 2.28 2.58 10.22
CA ILE A 164 1.47 1.55 9.58
C ILE A 164 1.32 0.33 10.48
N SER A 165 2.42 -0.14 11.09
CA SER A 165 2.42 -1.26 12.01
C SER A 165 1.49 -1.02 13.21
N ALA A 166 1.58 0.17 13.83
CA ALA A 166 0.73 0.53 14.96
C ALA A 166 -0.76 0.52 14.58
N LEU A 167 -1.10 1.12 13.43
CA LEU A 167 -2.48 1.15 12.94
C LEU A 167 -2.99 -0.24 12.54
N TYR A 168 -2.17 -1.07 11.89
CA TYR A 168 -2.55 -2.42 11.50
C TYR A 168 -2.85 -3.29 12.73
N LEU A 169 -2.00 -3.25 13.75
CA LEU A 169 -2.23 -3.98 14.99
C LEU A 169 -3.48 -3.48 15.73
N ALA A 170 -3.65 -2.16 15.83
CA ALA A 170 -4.78 -1.55 16.53
C ALA A 170 -6.12 -1.84 15.84
N THR A 171 -6.15 -1.93 14.51
CA THR A 171 -7.38 -2.09 13.72
C THR A 171 -7.63 -3.53 13.23
N GLY A 172 -6.79 -4.49 13.64
CA GLY A 172 -6.96 -5.91 13.30
C GLY A 172 -6.66 -6.24 11.83
N GLN A 173 -5.78 -5.47 11.20
CA GLN A 173 -5.27 -5.78 9.87
C GLN A 173 -4.24 -6.91 9.95
N ASP A 174 -3.90 -7.51 8.82
CA ASP A 174 -2.78 -8.45 8.75
C ASP A 174 -1.46 -7.69 8.90
N SER A 175 -0.81 -7.86 10.05
CA SER A 175 0.43 -7.14 10.39
C SER A 175 1.60 -7.47 9.45
N ALA A 176 1.58 -8.60 8.75
CA ALA A 176 2.64 -8.96 7.81
C ALA A 176 2.67 -8.02 6.58
N HIS A 177 1.54 -7.39 6.23
CA HIS A 177 1.48 -6.39 5.14
C HIS A 177 2.14 -5.05 5.47
N VAL A 178 2.70 -4.88 6.66
CA VAL A 178 3.60 -3.77 6.96
C VAL A 178 4.82 -3.75 6.02
N VAL A 179 5.18 -4.90 5.48
CA VAL A 179 6.28 -5.01 4.50
C VAL A 179 5.98 -4.19 3.25
N GLU A 180 4.78 -4.31 2.69
CA GLU A 180 4.36 -3.50 1.55
C GLU A 180 4.16 -2.03 1.94
N GLY A 181 3.67 -1.77 3.13
CA GLY A 181 3.56 -0.41 3.68
C GLY A 181 4.91 0.29 3.81
N SER A 182 6.02 -0.45 4.00
CA SER A 182 7.37 0.11 4.05
C SER A 182 7.86 0.70 2.73
N LEU A 183 7.19 0.38 1.62
CA LEU A 183 7.50 0.90 0.27
C LEU A 183 7.05 2.36 0.06
N THR A 184 6.65 3.05 1.11
CA THR A 184 6.26 4.47 1.08
C THR A 184 7.42 5.37 0.66
N ASP A 185 7.11 6.38 -0.15
CA ASP A 185 8.03 7.46 -0.50
C ASP A 185 7.59 8.76 0.16
N THR A 186 8.55 9.48 0.73
CA THR A 186 8.38 10.83 1.28
C THR A 186 9.20 11.81 0.43
N THR A 187 8.57 12.88 -0.05
CA THR A 187 9.22 13.93 -0.84
C THR A 187 8.99 15.29 -0.22
N ILE A 188 9.94 16.19 -0.42
CA ILE A 188 9.87 17.59 0.02
C ILE A 188 10.19 18.49 -1.16
N ASP A 189 9.28 19.43 -1.40
CA ASP A 189 9.46 20.47 -2.40
C ASP A 189 9.36 21.85 -1.75
N THR A 190 10.27 22.76 -2.10
CA THR A 190 10.17 24.16 -1.72
C THR A 190 9.47 24.93 -2.84
N SER A 191 8.29 25.45 -2.56
CA SER A 191 7.60 26.35 -3.50
C SER A 191 7.75 27.79 -3.03
N ALA A 192 8.45 28.60 -3.83
CA ALA A 192 8.35 30.05 -3.72
C ALA A 192 7.10 30.49 -4.48
N LYS A 193 6.06 30.93 -3.78
CA LYS A 193 4.93 31.60 -4.46
C LYS A 193 5.44 32.91 -5.01
N ALA A 194 5.29 33.12 -6.32
CA ALA A 194 5.81 34.30 -7.06
C ALA A 194 5.37 35.67 -6.47
N ASP A 195 4.29 35.70 -5.72
CA ASP A 195 3.70 36.91 -5.12
C ASP A 195 3.83 37.02 -3.59
N SER A 196 4.46 36.05 -2.90
CA SER A 196 4.64 36.11 -1.45
C SER A 196 6.14 36.04 -1.09
N GLN A 197 6.60 36.94 -0.21
CA GLN A 197 7.94 36.88 0.39
C GLN A 197 8.12 35.70 1.37
N GLN A 198 7.15 34.80 1.47
CA GLN A 198 7.19 33.65 2.36
C GLN A 198 7.36 32.37 1.53
N SER A 199 8.46 31.67 1.78
CA SER A 199 8.67 30.32 1.30
C SER A 199 7.74 29.36 2.02
N THR A 200 7.14 28.43 1.29
CA THR A 200 6.39 27.31 1.88
C THR A 200 7.07 26.00 1.51
N ILE A 201 7.03 25.05 2.40
CA ILE A 201 7.47 23.67 2.13
C ILE A 201 6.22 22.82 1.88
N ASN A 202 6.22 22.10 0.78
CA ASN A 202 5.25 21.03 0.54
C ASN A 202 5.89 19.68 0.87
N ILE A 203 5.29 18.93 1.79
CA ILE A 203 5.70 17.57 2.14
C ILE A 203 4.61 16.62 1.67
N ARG A 204 5.02 15.61 0.93
CA ARG A 204 4.14 14.61 0.35
C ARG A 204 4.63 13.21 0.70
N VAL A 205 3.70 12.31 1.04
CA VAL A 205 3.93 10.88 1.10
C VAL A 205 3.12 10.18 0.02
N ARG A 206 3.72 9.20 -0.63
CA ARG A 206 3.06 8.23 -1.49
C ARG A 206 3.17 6.87 -0.82
N CYS A 207 2.04 6.34 -0.37
CA CYS A 207 1.94 4.98 0.17
C CYS A 207 1.40 4.06 -0.93
N PRO A 208 2.24 3.34 -1.67
CA PRO A 208 1.80 2.61 -2.88
C PRO A 208 0.98 1.37 -2.56
N ALA A 209 1.07 0.85 -1.33
CA ALA A 209 0.50 -0.44 -1.02
C ALA A 209 -0.03 -0.51 0.42
N ILE A 210 -1.23 0.01 0.62
CA ILE A 210 -1.97 -0.07 1.88
C ILE A 210 -3.04 -1.16 1.76
N LEU A 211 -2.76 -2.31 2.39
CA LEU A 211 -3.63 -3.48 2.36
C LEU A 211 -4.46 -3.55 3.64
N ILE A 212 -5.65 -3.01 3.57
CA ILE A 212 -6.57 -2.90 4.72
C ILE A 212 -8.02 -3.20 4.33
N GLY A 213 -8.82 -3.47 5.34
CA GLY A 213 -10.26 -3.60 5.24
C GLY A 213 -10.93 -3.30 6.58
N VAL A 214 -12.24 -3.18 6.58
CA VAL A 214 -13.06 -2.97 7.79
C VAL A 214 -14.01 -4.14 8.07
N ARG A 215 -13.93 -5.17 7.22
CA ARG A 215 -14.70 -6.42 7.35
C ARG A 215 -13.79 -7.63 7.27
N GLY A 216 -14.15 -8.65 8.03
CA GLY A 216 -13.44 -9.94 8.07
C GLY A 216 -12.15 -9.91 8.88
N GLY A 217 -11.53 -11.07 9.01
CA GLY A 217 -10.26 -11.23 9.71
C GLY A 217 -10.28 -10.70 11.15
N GLY A 218 -9.19 -10.09 11.56
CA GLY A 218 -9.01 -9.52 12.90
C GLY A 218 -9.84 -8.29 13.21
N THR A 219 -10.47 -7.66 12.20
CA THR A 219 -11.24 -6.41 12.36
C THR A 219 -12.48 -6.57 13.26
N GLN A 220 -12.94 -7.80 13.49
CA GLN A 220 -14.10 -8.11 14.32
C GLN A 220 -13.74 -8.50 15.76
N LEU A 221 -12.45 -8.60 16.09
CA LEU A 221 -12.01 -8.78 17.47
C LEU A 221 -12.43 -7.58 18.32
N PRO A 222 -12.89 -7.77 19.57
CA PRO A 222 -13.52 -6.69 20.36
C PRO A 222 -12.68 -5.42 20.48
N ALA A 223 -11.40 -5.52 20.79
CA ALA A 223 -10.51 -4.37 20.93
C ALA A 223 -10.25 -3.66 19.60
N GLN A 224 -9.97 -4.43 18.54
CA GLN A 224 -9.71 -3.92 17.19
C GLN A 224 -10.95 -3.24 16.60
N LYS A 225 -12.12 -3.84 16.84
CA LYS A 225 -13.40 -3.23 16.43
C LYS A 225 -13.65 -1.90 17.14
N GLN A 226 -13.35 -1.80 18.44
CA GLN A 226 -13.46 -0.54 19.18
C GLN A 226 -12.52 0.54 18.62
N CYS A 227 -11.27 0.18 18.30
CA CYS A 227 -10.33 1.09 17.67
C CYS A 227 -10.82 1.56 16.28
N LEU A 228 -11.30 0.64 15.44
CA LEU A 228 -11.90 0.97 14.15
C LEU A 228 -13.10 1.91 14.30
N ASP A 229 -14.01 1.62 15.21
CA ASP A 229 -15.19 2.45 15.47
C ASP A 229 -14.80 3.86 15.94
N LEU A 230 -13.75 3.97 16.77
CA LEU A 230 -13.23 5.26 17.24
C LEU A 230 -12.64 6.08 16.09
N ILE A 231 -11.81 5.45 15.26
CA ILE A 231 -11.14 6.09 14.13
C ILE A 231 -12.16 6.55 13.08
N LEU A 232 -13.11 5.68 12.71
CA LEU A 232 -14.08 5.95 11.65
C LEU A 232 -15.25 6.85 12.07
N LYS A 233 -15.55 6.96 13.37
CA LYS A 233 -16.59 7.89 13.88
C LYS A 233 -16.24 9.36 13.68
N SER A 234 -14.98 9.70 13.56
CA SER A 234 -14.52 11.08 13.37
C SER A 234 -14.70 11.58 11.93
N ILE A 235 -15.09 10.70 10.98
CA ILE A 235 -15.22 11.05 9.57
C ILE A 235 -16.68 11.32 9.20
N VAL A 236 -16.91 12.47 8.58
CA VAL A 236 -18.24 12.95 8.21
C VAL A 236 -18.58 12.66 6.74
N ASP A 237 -17.61 12.26 5.92
CA ASP A 237 -17.86 12.04 4.48
C ASP A 237 -18.43 10.64 4.19
N CYS A 238 -19.75 10.59 4.00
CA CYS A 238 -20.48 9.36 3.67
C CYS A 238 -20.33 8.90 2.21
N ARG A 239 -19.56 9.60 1.37
CA ARG A 239 -19.41 9.28 -0.06
C ARG A 239 -18.37 8.21 -0.33
N LEU A 240 -17.42 8.00 0.60
CA LEU A 240 -16.37 7.01 0.48
C LEU A 240 -16.72 5.76 1.28
N SER A 241 -16.28 4.60 0.79
CA SER A 241 -16.33 3.36 1.57
C SER A 241 -15.48 3.48 2.86
N LYS A 242 -15.85 2.75 3.91
CA LYS A 242 -15.13 2.81 5.20
C LYS A 242 -13.70 2.31 5.07
N ALA A 243 -13.45 1.31 4.23
CA ALA A 243 -12.11 0.81 3.97
C ALA A 243 -11.26 1.90 3.28
N ARG A 244 -11.82 2.65 2.33
CA ARG A 244 -11.12 3.75 1.69
C ARG A 244 -10.84 4.90 2.68
N GLN A 245 -11.80 5.24 3.52
CA GLN A 245 -11.60 6.24 4.58
C GLN A 245 -10.47 5.84 5.51
N LEU A 246 -10.41 4.55 5.91
CA LEU A 246 -9.31 4.05 6.73
C LEU A 246 -7.96 4.15 6.00
N ALA A 247 -7.92 3.87 4.69
CA ALA A 247 -6.70 4.02 3.89
C ALA A 247 -6.18 5.46 3.90
N GLU A 248 -7.08 6.44 3.71
CA GLU A 248 -6.74 7.87 3.74
C GLU A 248 -6.23 8.30 5.13
N ILE A 249 -6.83 7.78 6.21
CA ILE A 249 -6.33 8.03 7.58
C ILE A 249 -4.92 7.48 7.77
N VAL A 250 -4.64 6.27 7.27
CA VAL A 250 -3.29 5.68 7.34
C VAL A 250 -2.30 6.59 6.63
N GLY A 251 -2.60 7.06 5.42
CA GLY A 251 -1.72 7.97 4.68
C GLY A 251 -1.49 9.31 5.41
N ALA A 252 -2.56 9.90 5.96
CA ALA A 252 -2.45 11.14 6.74
C ALA A 252 -1.62 10.95 8.02
N ALA A 253 -1.79 9.83 8.72
CA ALA A 253 -1.00 9.50 9.90
C ALA A 253 0.47 9.27 9.57
N VAL A 254 0.77 8.61 8.44
CA VAL A 254 2.14 8.45 7.93
C VAL A 254 2.75 9.82 7.66
N LEU A 255 2.06 10.70 6.93
CA LEU A 255 2.54 12.06 6.66
C LEU A 255 2.87 12.82 7.94
N ALA A 256 1.97 12.81 8.93
CA ALA A 256 2.20 13.46 10.22
C ALA A 256 3.43 12.89 10.95
N GLY A 257 3.60 11.57 10.93
CA GLY A 257 4.76 10.89 11.48
C GLY A 257 6.07 11.28 10.79
N GLU A 258 6.09 11.30 9.46
CA GLU A 258 7.25 11.69 8.66
C GLU A 258 7.66 13.14 8.94
N ILE A 259 6.70 14.08 8.97
CA ILE A 259 6.94 15.49 9.31
C ILE A 259 7.54 15.61 10.72
N SER A 260 6.95 14.93 11.70
CA SER A 260 7.40 14.98 13.08
C SER A 260 8.82 14.45 13.26
N LEU A 261 9.14 13.31 12.64
CA LEU A 261 10.47 12.73 12.73
C LEU A 261 11.52 13.57 12.00
N LEU A 262 11.17 14.07 10.82
CA LEU A 262 12.06 14.96 10.06
C LEU A 262 12.45 16.18 10.88
N ALA A 263 11.47 16.85 11.51
CA ALA A 263 11.72 18.00 12.36
C ALA A 263 12.61 17.67 13.56
N ALA A 264 12.36 16.54 14.24
CA ALA A 264 13.18 16.09 15.36
C ALA A 264 14.63 15.78 14.95
N GLN A 265 14.84 15.31 13.74
CA GLN A 265 16.19 15.05 13.20
C GLN A 265 16.88 16.33 12.74
N ALA A 266 16.18 17.22 12.06
CA ALA A 266 16.72 18.52 11.62
C ALA A 266 17.16 19.39 12.79
N THR A 267 16.46 19.32 13.92
CA THR A 267 16.78 20.04 15.16
C THR A 267 17.71 19.30 16.13
N HIS A 268 18.19 18.10 15.76
CA HIS A 268 19.03 17.23 16.60
C HIS A 268 18.42 16.89 17.99
N THR A 269 17.08 16.94 18.10
CA THR A 269 16.37 16.68 19.36
C THR A 269 15.98 15.21 19.56
N LEU A 270 16.08 14.38 18.51
CA LEU A 270 15.67 12.97 18.54
C LEU A 270 16.36 12.17 19.65
N ALA A 271 17.70 12.23 19.73
CA ALA A 271 18.47 11.50 20.74
C ALA A 271 18.12 11.95 22.16
N LYS A 272 17.87 13.25 22.35
CA LYS A 272 17.46 13.83 23.64
C LYS A 272 16.04 13.36 24.04
N ALA A 273 15.13 13.25 23.08
CA ALA A 273 13.79 12.70 23.30
C ALA A 273 13.86 11.22 23.72
N HIS A 274 14.67 10.40 23.04
CA HIS A 274 14.90 9.01 23.42
C HIS A 274 15.49 8.86 24.82
N GLY A 275 16.43 9.72 25.19
CA GLY A 275 17.01 9.73 26.55
C GLY A 275 16.01 10.06 27.65
N LYS A 276 14.94 10.79 27.33
CA LYS A 276 13.84 11.14 28.27
C LYS A 276 12.76 10.07 28.35
N LEU A 277 12.39 9.49 27.22
CA LEU A 277 11.22 8.61 27.09
C LEU A 277 11.57 7.13 27.11
N GLY A 278 12.82 6.78 26.82
CA GLY A 278 13.28 5.40 26.71
C GLY A 278 13.83 4.79 28.00
N ARG A 279 13.61 5.43 29.16
CA ARG A 279 14.06 4.95 30.48
C ARG A 279 12.89 4.62 31.37
#